data_a783d83f16a10b209f0b27bf936f131f
#
_entry.id   a783d83f16a10b209f0b27bf936f131f
#
_cell.length_a   1.000
_cell.length_b   1.000
_cell.length_c   1.000
_cell.angle_alpha   90.00
_cell.angle_beta   90.00
_cell.angle_gamma   90.00
#
_symmetry.space_group_name_H-M   'P 1'
#
loop_
_entity.id
_entity.type
_entity.pdbx_description
1 polymer ?
#
loop_
_entity_poly.entity_id
_entity_poly.type
_entity_poly.pdbx_seq_one_letter_code
_entity_poly.pdbx_strand_id
1 'polypeptide(L)'
;PRKAGKATITAKSGTKTSTITVTVTGELPPDPVAKNTIYASKPSGWGKIYAYVYTGDGATAVNNAAWPGVEMAAPSATDGCGKTGLYKYVVPDNLASGAKVIFNDGGSQQYPGSRQPGLDYNGGIVKWDGSSAALAAVECETTIPVTSVSISGDGVRDGKLSLKSGASAQLTATVKPDNATDRK
;
A
#
# COMPACT_ATOMS: atom_id res chain seq x y z
N PRO A 1 0.82 -13.88 3.88
CA PRO A 1 0.28 -12.89 4.82
C PRO A 1 1.16 -12.85 6.05
N ARG A 2 1.78 -11.69 6.27
CA ARG A 2 2.59 -11.44 7.46
C ARG A 2 1.67 -10.82 8.50
N LYS A 3 1.54 -11.45 9.65
CA LYS A 3 0.72 -10.92 10.75
C LYS A 3 1.63 -10.51 11.90
N ALA A 4 1.32 -9.36 12.53
CA ALA A 4 1.75 -9.10 13.89
C ALA A 4 1.37 -10.31 14.75
N GLY A 5 2.23 -10.74 15.63
CA GLY A 5 2.01 -11.98 16.37
C GLY A 5 2.83 -12.07 17.65
N LYS A 6 2.46 -13.04 18.45
CA LYS A 6 3.21 -13.40 19.65
C LYS A 6 3.92 -14.72 19.41
N ALA A 7 5.21 -14.78 19.71
CA ALA A 7 5.99 -16.00 19.76
C ALA A 7 6.39 -16.26 21.21
N THR A 8 6.16 -17.48 21.68
CA THR A 8 6.60 -17.91 23.01
C THR A 8 7.87 -18.74 22.86
N ILE A 9 8.95 -18.28 23.49
CA ILE A 9 10.21 -19.02 23.59
C ILE A 9 10.19 -19.71 24.93
N THR A 10 10.36 -21.04 24.92
CA THR A 10 10.37 -21.85 26.13
C THR A 10 11.77 -22.39 26.34
N ALA A 11 12.38 -22.07 27.45
CA ALA A 11 13.60 -22.68 27.92
C ALA A 11 13.26 -23.80 28.96
N LYS A 12 13.81 -24.97 28.78
CA LYS A 12 13.60 -26.13 29.69
C LYS A 12 14.95 -26.68 30.18
N SER A 13 15.06 -26.86 31.48
CA SER A 13 16.20 -27.51 32.12
C SER A 13 15.68 -28.53 33.14
N GLY A 14 15.82 -29.80 32.83
CA GLY A 14 15.21 -30.87 33.59
C GLY A 14 13.69 -30.72 33.70
N THR A 15 13.17 -30.64 34.90
CA THR A 15 11.74 -30.44 35.19
C THR A 15 11.33 -28.98 35.24
N LYS A 16 12.28 -28.04 35.21
CA LYS A 16 12.01 -26.59 35.28
C LYS A 16 11.86 -26.02 33.88
N THR A 17 10.85 -25.18 33.71
CA THR A 17 10.55 -24.51 32.46
C THR A 17 10.38 -23.01 32.71
N SER A 18 10.97 -22.18 31.85
CA SER A 18 10.77 -20.74 31.81
C SER A 18 10.31 -20.34 30.44
N THR A 19 9.40 -19.40 30.36
CA THR A 19 8.86 -18.91 29.10
C THR A 19 9.02 -17.39 28.99
N ILE A 20 9.41 -16.92 27.81
CA ILE A 20 9.35 -15.51 27.44
C ILE A 20 8.44 -15.35 26.22
N THR A 21 7.54 -14.39 26.27
CA THR A 21 6.70 -14.07 25.12
C THR A 21 7.30 -12.87 24.40
N VAL A 22 7.70 -13.07 23.15
CA VAL A 22 8.09 -12.00 22.24
C VAL A 22 6.85 -11.58 21.48
N THR A 23 6.45 -10.33 21.66
CA THR A 23 5.35 -9.74 20.89
C THR A 23 5.97 -8.91 19.78
N VAL A 24 5.70 -9.28 18.52
CA VAL A 24 6.02 -8.44 17.38
C VAL A 24 4.85 -7.49 17.20
N THR A 25 5.04 -6.24 17.63
CA THR A 25 4.15 -5.13 17.36
C THR A 25 4.75 -4.36 16.20
N GLY A 26 4.17 -4.46 15.03
CA GLY A 26 4.53 -3.69 13.87
C GLY A 26 3.30 -3.50 13.01
N GLU A 27 3.10 -2.30 12.55
CA GLU A 27 2.18 -2.05 11.45
C GLU A 27 2.71 -2.83 10.24
N LEU A 28 1.83 -3.58 9.58
CA LEU A 28 2.22 -4.26 8.34
C LEU A 28 2.78 -3.22 7.38
N PRO A 29 3.89 -3.52 6.66
CA PRO A 29 4.31 -2.65 5.57
C PRO A 29 3.09 -2.42 4.67
N PRO A 30 2.83 -1.18 4.29
CA PRO A 30 1.73 -0.89 3.38
C PRO A 30 1.88 -1.69 2.09
N ASP A 31 0.76 -2.11 1.50
CA ASP A 31 0.78 -2.82 0.24
C ASP A 31 1.42 -1.94 -0.85
N PRO A 32 2.27 -2.51 -1.71
CA PRO A 32 2.86 -1.76 -2.80
C PRO A 32 1.76 -1.17 -3.69
N VAL A 33 1.82 0.12 -3.93
CA VAL A 33 0.87 0.79 -4.82
C VAL A 33 1.21 0.45 -6.27
N ALA A 34 0.20 0.09 -7.05
CA ALA A 34 0.38 -0.14 -8.48
C ALA A 34 0.86 1.14 -9.17
N LYS A 35 1.79 0.99 -10.12
CA LYS A 35 2.43 2.12 -10.84
C LYS A 35 1.46 3.08 -11.52
N ASN A 36 0.25 2.61 -11.88
CA ASN A 36 -0.79 3.39 -12.52
C ASN A 36 -1.99 3.49 -11.57
N THR A 37 -1.97 4.46 -10.68
CA THR A 37 -3.02 4.62 -9.66
C THR A 37 -3.53 6.05 -9.61
N ILE A 38 -4.84 6.19 -9.60
CA ILE A 38 -5.51 7.46 -9.38
C ILE A 38 -6.11 7.46 -7.97
N TYR A 39 -5.72 8.43 -7.18
CA TYR A 39 -6.38 8.79 -5.93
C TYR A 39 -7.36 9.93 -6.14
N ALA A 40 -8.46 9.96 -5.41
CA ALA A 40 -9.40 11.05 -5.50
C ALA A 40 -10.03 11.39 -4.15
N SER A 41 -10.14 12.68 -3.88
CA SER A 41 -11.03 13.19 -2.85
C SER A 41 -12.46 13.19 -3.39
N LYS A 42 -13.37 12.51 -2.71
CA LYS A 42 -14.77 12.49 -3.12
C LYS A 42 -15.43 13.83 -2.77
N PRO A 43 -16.03 14.54 -3.74
CA PRO A 43 -16.73 15.79 -3.47
C PRO A 43 -17.85 15.63 -2.44
N SER A 44 -18.10 16.69 -1.68
CA SER A 44 -19.22 16.73 -0.75
C SER A 44 -20.54 16.53 -1.51
N GLY A 45 -21.43 15.72 -0.95
CA GLY A 45 -22.73 15.41 -1.59
C GLY A 45 -22.71 14.22 -2.55
N TRP A 46 -21.53 13.71 -2.96
CA TRP A 46 -21.47 12.48 -3.74
C TRP A 46 -21.59 11.27 -2.82
N GLY A 47 -22.54 10.37 -3.09
CA GLY A 47 -22.68 9.11 -2.35
C GLY A 47 -21.51 8.17 -2.63
N LYS A 48 -21.18 8.02 -3.90
CA LYS A 48 -20.09 7.19 -4.44
C LYS A 48 -19.18 8.05 -5.31
N ILE A 49 -18.05 7.47 -5.72
CA ILE A 49 -17.18 8.07 -6.73
C ILE A 49 -16.74 6.99 -7.71
N TYR A 50 -16.86 7.28 -8.99
CA TYR A 50 -16.44 6.44 -10.10
C TYR A 50 -15.36 7.14 -10.90
N ALA A 51 -14.48 6.35 -11.51
CA ALA A 51 -13.51 6.78 -12.50
C ALA A 51 -13.89 6.19 -13.86
N TYR A 52 -14.26 7.04 -14.81
CA TYR A 52 -14.39 6.68 -16.21
C TYR A 52 -13.12 7.10 -16.94
N VAL A 53 -12.30 6.12 -17.32
CA VAL A 53 -10.99 6.35 -17.96
C VAL A 53 -11.08 5.89 -19.41
N TYR A 54 -10.66 6.75 -20.33
CA TYR A 54 -10.77 6.46 -21.77
C TYR A 54 -9.63 7.08 -22.58
N THR A 55 -9.36 6.48 -23.74
CA THR A 55 -8.46 7.02 -24.78
C THR A 55 -9.20 7.06 -26.12
N GLY A 56 -8.74 7.90 -27.03
CA GLY A 56 -9.35 8.04 -28.35
C GLY A 56 -10.72 8.69 -28.34
N ASP A 57 -11.29 8.81 -29.53
CA ASP A 57 -12.59 9.44 -29.77
C ASP A 57 -13.48 8.56 -30.65
N GLY A 58 -14.79 8.67 -30.46
CA GLY A 58 -15.78 7.98 -31.28
C GLY A 58 -15.58 6.46 -31.33
N ALA A 59 -15.52 5.89 -32.52
CA ALA A 59 -15.43 4.44 -32.73
C ALA A 59 -14.07 3.81 -32.32
N THR A 60 -13.06 4.63 -32.10
CA THR A 60 -11.73 4.20 -31.66
C THR A 60 -11.53 4.32 -30.16
N ALA A 61 -12.54 4.78 -29.45
CA ALA A 61 -12.46 4.98 -28.00
C ALA A 61 -12.30 3.62 -27.28
N VAL A 62 -11.28 3.55 -26.44
CA VAL A 62 -11.08 2.46 -25.47
C VAL A 62 -11.34 3.02 -24.09
N ASN A 63 -12.14 2.33 -23.31
CA ASN A 63 -12.48 2.74 -21.95
C ASN A 63 -12.31 1.59 -20.96
N ASN A 64 -12.23 1.95 -19.67
CA ASN A 64 -12.06 0.97 -18.59
C ASN A 64 -13.34 0.16 -18.32
N ALA A 65 -14.51 0.73 -18.59
CA ALA A 65 -15.82 0.10 -18.47
C ALA A 65 -16.88 1.00 -19.15
N ALA A 66 -18.08 0.46 -19.36
CA ALA A 66 -19.21 1.29 -19.74
C ALA A 66 -19.46 2.39 -18.68
N TRP A 67 -20.06 3.51 -19.11
CA TRP A 67 -20.47 4.56 -18.18
C TRP A 67 -21.31 4.00 -17.03
N PRO A 68 -21.06 4.36 -15.79
CA PRO A 68 -20.24 5.46 -15.27
C PRO A 68 -18.74 5.14 -15.07
N GLY A 69 -18.25 4.02 -15.55
CA GLY A 69 -16.89 3.55 -15.31
C GLY A 69 -16.82 2.60 -14.11
N VAL A 70 -15.70 2.61 -13.41
CA VAL A 70 -15.45 1.71 -12.27
C VAL A 70 -15.57 2.49 -10.97
N GLU A 71 -16.32 1.95 -10.00
CA GLU A 71 -16.40 2.50 -8.64
C GLU A 71 -15.01 2.46 -8.00
N MET A 72 -14.56 3.59 -7.48
CA MET A 72 -13.27 3.69 -6.82
C MET A 72 -13.32 3.01 -5.45
N ALA A 73 -12.27 2.30 -5.10
CA ALA A 73 -12.17 1.64 -3.80
C ALA A 73 -12.18 2.66 -2.65
N ALA A 74 -12.88 2.33 -1.58
CA ALA A 74 -12.94 3.16 -0.38
C ALA A 74 -11.54 3.40 0.21
N PRO A 75 -11.37 4.51 0.97
CA PRO A 75 -10.11 4.81 1.64
C PRO A 75 -9.62 3.66 2.51
N SER A 76 -8.32 3.38 2.44
CA SER A 76 -7.67 2.35 3.25
C SER A 76 -6.56 2.97 4.10
N ALA A 77 -6.47 2.55 5.35
CA ALA A 77 -5.40 2.94 6.26
C ALA A 77 -4.06 2.28 5.91
N THR A 78 -4.08 1.20 5.11
CA THR A 78 -2.88 0.42 4.73
C THR A 78 -2.38 0.75 3.32
N ASP A 79 -2.82 1.86 2.74
CA ASP A 79 -2.37 2.26 1.42
C ASP A 79 -0.89 2.67 1.43
N GLY A 80 -0.11 2.08 0.52
CA GLY A 80 1.34 2.26 0.44
C GLY A 80 1.84 3.67 0.19
N CYS A 81 0.96 4.57 -0.22
CA CYS A 81 1.28 5.98 -0.36
C CYS A 81 0.87 6.83 0.85
N GLY A 82 0.40 6.21 1.92
CA GLY A 82 -0.09 6.93 3.11
C GLY A 82 -1.28 7.85 2.82
N LYS A 83 -2.02 7.59 1.74
CA LYS A 83 -3.12 8.45 1.26
C LYS A 83 -4.45 8.06 1.89
N THR A 84 -4.47 7.99 3.23
CA THR A 84 -5.70 7.75 3.98
C THR A 84 -6.75 8.82 3.67
N GLY A 85 -8.00 8.42 3.60
CA GLY A 85 -9.11 9.30 3.27
C GLY A 85 -9.35 9.54 1.78
N LEU A 86 -8.50 9.00 0.89
CA LEU A 86 -8.68 9.10 -0.56
C LEU A 86 -9.20 7.79 -1.15
N TYR A 87 -10.13 7.92 -2.07
CA TYR A 87 -10.58 6.82 -2.91
C TYR A 87 -9.51 6.47 -3.93
N LYS A 88 -9.44 5.19 -4.33
CA LYS A 88 -8.37 4.65 -5.16
C LYS A 88 -8.92 3.90 -6.36
N TYR A 89 -8.31 4.11 -7.51
CA TYR A 89 -8.54 3.32 -8.72
C TYR A 89 -7.21 2.95 -9.35
N VAL A 90 -7.03 1.68 -9.71
CA VAL A 90 -5.86 1.20 -10.46
C VAL A 90 -6.21 1.18 -11.94
N VAL A 91 -5.50 2.00 -12.72
CA VAL A 91 -5.73 2.12 -14.15
C VAL A 91 -5.06 0.95 -14.87
N PRO A 92 -5.78 0.24 -15.77
CA PRO A 92 -5.19 -0.79 -16.61
C PRO A 92 -4.04 -0.26 -17.48
N ASP A 93 -3.03 -1.09 -17.73
CA ASP A 93 -1.82 -0.68 -18.46
C ASP A 93 -2.12 -0.15 -19.88
N ASN A 94 -3.14 -0.67 -20.55
CA ASN A 94 -3.58 -0.21 -21.87
C ASN A 94 -4.24 1.19 -21.87
N LEU A 95 -4.54 1.73 -20.70
CA LEU A 95 -5.08 3.07 -20.49
C LEU A 95 -4.12 3.97 -19.70
N ALA A 96 -2.86 3.52 -19.52
CA ALA A 96 -1.90 4.22 -18.68
C ALA A 96 -1.18 5.40 -19.39
N SER A 97 -1.46 5.66 -20.66
CA SER A 97 -0.81 6.73 -21.41
C SER A 97 -1.80 7.40 -22.34
N GLY A 98 -1.79 8.74 -22.34
CA GLY A 98 -2.65 9.53 -23.20
C GLY A 98 -4.14 9.36 -22.93
N ALA A 99 -4.50 8.92 -21.74
CA ALA A 99 -5.89 8.76 -21.34
C ALA A 99 -6.48 10.05 -20.76
N LYS A 100 -7.78 10.03 -20.67
CA LYS A 100 -8.55 11.06 -19.95
C LYS A 100 -9.40 10.39 -18.88
N VAL A 101 -9.63 11.09 -17.78
CA VAL A 101 -10.48 10.60 -16.70
C VAL A 101 -11.61 11.57 -16.40
N ILE A 102 -12.82 11.03 -16.24
CA ILE A 102 -13.99 11.74 -15.73
C ILE A 102 -14.36 11.08 -14.40
N PHE A 103 -14.43 11.88 -13.37
CA PHE A 103 -14.99 11.44 -12.09
C PHE A 103 -16.50 11.70 -12.06
N ASN A 104 -17.26 10.82 -11.46
CA ASN A 104 -18.71 11.00 -11.36
C ASN A 104 -19.28 10.28 -10.14
N ASP A 105 -20.53 10.57 -9.78
CA ASP A 105 -21.23 9.98 -8.63
C ASP A 105 -22.04 8.72 -8.99
N GLY A 106 -21.94 8.27 -10.24
CA GLY A 106 -22.79 7.20 -10.80
C GLY A 106 -24.18 7.65 -11.20
N GLY A 107 -24.51 8.92 -11.01
CA GLY A 107 -25.79 9.56 -11.35
C GLY A 107 -25.61 10.75 -12.31
N SER A 108 -26.02 11.92 -11.84
CA SER A 108 -26.05 13.13 -12.66
C SER A 108 -24.87 14.07 -12.46
N GLN A 109 -24.06 13.86 -11.43
CA GLN A 109 -22.92 14.73 -11.13
C GLN A 109 -21.62 14.16 -11.68
N GLN A 110 -20.84 14.98 -12.34
CA GLN A 110 -19.53 14.60 -12.86
C GLN A 110 -18.55 15.77 -12.88
N TYR A 111 -17.27 15.42 -12.93
CA TYR A 111 -16.18 16.37 -13.15
C TYR A 111 -15.14 15.77 -14.12
N PRO A 112 -14.71 16.50 -15.16
CA PRO A 112 -15.23 17.79 -15.62
C PRO A 112 -16.72 17.70 -15.99
N GLY A 113 -17.37 18.87 -16.11
CA GLY A 113 -18.78 18.97 -16.42
C GLY A 113 -19.16 18.29 -17.73
N SER A 114 -20.45 18.04 -17.95
CA SER A 114 -20.95 17.39 -19.17
C SER A 114 -20.45 18.10 -20.43
N ARG A 115 -20.07 17.31 -21.44
CA ARG A 115 -19.48 17.75 -22.72
C ARG A 115 -18.10 18.40 -22.60
N GLN A 116 -17.49 18.42 -21.45
CA GLN A 116 -16.08 18.77 -21.29
C GLN A 116 -15.20 17.54 -21.45
N PRO A 117 -13.98 17.68 -22.02
CA PRO A 117 -13.02 16.56 -22.03
C PRO A 117 -12.64 16.17 -20.60
N GLY A 118 -12.36 14.91 -20.39
CA GLY A 118 -11.82 14.42 -19.12
C GLY A 118 -10.45 15.04 -18.79
N LEU A 119 -10.03 14.92 -17.54
CA LEU A 119 -8.71 15.34 -17.09
C LEU A 119 -7.63 14.46 -17.74
N ASP A 120 -6.52 15.06 -18.14
CA ASP A 120 -5.39 14.32 -18.73
C ASP A 120 -4.75 13.37 -17.73
N TYR A 121 -4.54 12.12 -18.16
CA TYR A 121 -3.84 11.10 -17.40
C TYR A 121 -2.76 10.45 -18.28
N ASN A 122 -1.49 10.58 -17.86
CA ASN A 122 -0.33 10.09 -18.58
C ASN A 122 0.47 9.06 -17.78
N GLY A 123 -0.24 8.25 -17.00
CA GLY A 123 0.37 7.23 -16.16
C GLY A 123 0.88 7.77 -14.83
N GLY A 124 1.50 6.87 -14.06
CA GLY A 124 2.01 7.18 -12.74
C GLY A 124 0.96 7.17 -11.65
N ILE A 125 1.37 7.62 -10.49
CA ILE A 125 0.50 7.75 -9.33
C ILE A 125 0.12 9.21 -9.21
N VAL A 126 -1.18 9.48 -9.30
CA VAL A 126 -1.73 10.84 -9.33
C VAL A 126 -2.87 11.00 -8.35
N LYS A 127 -3.20 12.25 -8.04
CA LYS A 127 -4.30 12.61 -7.15
C LYS A 127 -5.16 13.70 -7.77
N TRP A 128 -6.48 13.54 -7.66
CA TRP A 128 -7.47 14.60 -7.83
C TRP A 128 -7.98 15.07 -6.46
N ASP A 129 -8.03 16.36 -6.24
CA ASP A 129 -8.44 16.95 -4.94
C ASP A 129 -9.97 17.11 -4.78
N GLY A 130 -10.73 16.74 -5.80
CA GLY A 130 -12.20 16.84 -5.80
C GLY A 130 -12.73 18.08 -6.56
N SER A 131 -11.85 18.97 -7.05
CA SER A 131 -12.24 20.22 -7.68
C SER A 131 -11.31 20.75 -8.77
N SER A 132 -10.03 20.41 -8.75
CA SER A 132 -9.05 20.97 -9.66
C SER A 132 -9.17 20.45 -11.10
N ALA A 133 -8.79 21.30 -12.06
CA ALA A 133 -8.82 20.99 -13.48
C ALA A 133 -7.66 20.13 -13.97
N ALA A 134 -6.84 19.59 -13.05
CA ALA A 134 -5.71 18.73 -13.35
C ALA A 134 -5.48 17.70 -12.26
N LEU A 135 -4.84 16.59 -12.64
CA LEU A 135 -4.33 15.59 -11.71
C LEU A 135 -2.92 16.01 -11.25
N ALA A 136 -2.68 15.96 -9.96
CA ALA A 136 -1.35 16.21 -9.38
C ALA A 136 -0.58 14.90 -9.21
N ALA A 137 0.70 14.87 -9.57
CA ALA A 137 1.56 13.73 -9.29
C ALA A 137 1.66 13.47 -7.77
N VAL A 138 1.77 12.22 -7.39
CA VAL A 138 1.93 11.80 -6.01
C VAL A 138 3.23 11.01 -5.87
N GLU A 139 4.15 11.53 -5.08
CA GLU A 139 5.31 10.77 -4.64
C GLU A 139 4.89 9.80 -3.53
N CYS A 140 5.14 8.53 -3.76
CA CYS A 140 4.94 7.50 -2.75
C CYS A 140 6.27 7.17 -2.11
N GLU A 141 6.35 7.19 -0.79
CA GLU A 141 7.49 6.62 -0.12
C GLU A 141 7.54 5.12 -0.42
N THR A 142 8.60 4.69 -1.07
CA THR A 142 8.83 3.27 -1.30
C THR A 142 9.30 2.64 0.01
N THR A 143 8.39 2.01 0.74
CA THR A 143 8.79 1.18 1.88
C THR A 143 9.45 -0.10 1.35
N ILE A 144 10.68 -0.31 1.76
CA ILE A 144 11.40 -1.56 1.49
C ILE A 144 11.17 -2.47 2.70
N PRO A 145 10.35 -3.52 2.56
CA PRO A 145 10.00 -4.37 3.69
C PRO A 145 11.19 -5.19 4.17
N VAL A 146 11.23 -5.48 5.45
CA VAL A 146 12.13 -6.48 6.01
C VAL A 146 11.76 -7.86 5.45
N THR A 147 12.71 -8.52 4.82
CA THR A 147 12.53 -9.87 4.26
C THR A 147 13.01 -10.96 5.20
N SER A 148 14.01 -10.67 6.03
CA SER A 148 14.51 -11.59 7.05
C SER A 148 15.15 -10.86 8.21
N VAL A 149 15.11 -11.51 9.36
CA VAL A 149 15.87 -11.15 10.55
C VAL A 149 16.65 -12.39 10.98
N SER A 150 17.95 -12.24 11.18
CA SER A 150 18.81 -13.31 11.73
C SER A 150 19.46 -12.83 13.01
N ILE A 151 19.69 -13.77 13.93
CA ILE A 151 20.39 -13.52 15.18
C ILE A 151 21.67 -14.34 15.15
N SER A 152 22.80 -13.70 15.46
CA SER A 152 24.11 -14.31 15.59
C SER A 152 24.77 -13.88 16.89
N GLY A 153 25.79 -14.61 17.31
CA GLY A 153 26.56 -14.33 18.52
C GLY A 153 27.33 -15.56 18.97
N ASP A 154 28.25 -15.36 19.90
CA ASP A 154 29.03 -16.47 20.45
C ASP A 154 28.11 -17.46 21.15
N GLY A 155 28.31 -18.75 20.79
CA GLY A 155 27.50 -19.86 21.35
C GLY A 155 26.14 -20.08 20.62
N VAL A 156 25.79 -19.28 19.63
CA VAL A 156 24.62 -19.55 18.78
C VAL A 156 24.99 -20.57 17.71
N ARG A 157 24.30 -21.75 17.73
CA ARG A 157 24.42 -22.81 16.72
C ARG A 157 23.02 -23.24 16.29
N ASP A 158 22.76 -23.30 15.00
CA ASP A 158 21.45 -23.72 14.43
C ASP A 158 20.26 -22.96 15.04
N GLY A 159 20.43 -21.64 15.26
CA GLY A 159 19.38 -20.80 15.86
C GLY A 159 19.15 -21.04 17.36
N LYS A 160 20.03 -21.79 18.03
CA LYS A 160 19.97 -22.09 19.46
C LYS A 160 21.16 -21.48 20.19
N LEU A 161 20.90 -20.92 21.35
CA LEU A 161 21.92 -20.46 22.30
C LEU A 161 21.90 -21.33 23.56
N SER A 162 23.05 -21.88 23.94
CA SER A 162 23.23 -22.61 25.17
C SER A 162 24.19 -21.87 26.09
N LEU A 163 23.73 -21.52 27.29
CA LEU A 163 24.51 -20.82 28.30
C LEU A 163 24.59 -21.66 29.58
N LYS A 164 25.72 -21.61 30.24
CA LYS A 164 25.83 -22.10 31.62
C LYS A 164 25.09 -21.16 32.57
N SER A 165 24.64 -21.67 33.71
CA SER A 165 24.01 -20.80 34.72
C SER A 165 24.95 -19.66 35.13
N GLY A 166 24.48 -18.44 35.11
CA GLY A 166 25.25 -17.24 35.43
C GLY A 166 26.08 -16.65 34.26
N ALA A 167 26.15 -17.31 33.09
CA ALA A 167 26.81 -16.79 31.91
C ALA A 167 25.90 -15.86 31.12
N SER A 168 26.50 -14.90 30.42
CA SER A 168 25.83 -14.01 29.48
C SER A 168 26.45 -14.11 28.09
N ALA A 169 25.67 -13.79 27.04
CA ALA A 169 26.16 -13.72 25.67
C ALA A 169 25.59 -12.46 25.00
N GLN A 170 26.43 -11.87 24.17
CA GLN A 170 26.00 -10.78 23.30
C GLN A 170 25.42 -11.35 22.01
N LEU A 171 24.21 -10.90 21.63
CA LEU A 171 23.59 -11.29 20.38
C LEU A 171 23.51 -10.10 19.45
N THR A 172 23.76 -10.36 18.17
CA THR A 172 23.62 -9.37 17.10
C THR A 172 22.42 -9.74 16.23
N ALA A 173 21.49 -8.83 16.05
CA ALA A 173 20.40 -8.97 15.09
C ALA A 173 20.81 -8.33 13.75
N THR A 174 20.63 -9.07 12.67
CA THR A 174 20.84 -8.57 11.30
C THR A 174 19.51 -8.57 10.58
N VAL A 175 19.13 -7.40 10.07
CA VAL A 175 17.90 -7.17 9.32
C VAL A 175 18.23 -7.08 7.84
N LYS A 176 17.52 -7.80 6.98
CA LYS A 176 17.69 -7.76 5.53
C LYS A 176 16.38 -7.35 4.84
N PRO A 177 16.46 -6.65 3.70
CA PRO A 177 17.67 -6.10 3.10
C PRO A 177 18.25 -4.95 3.95
N ASP A 178 19.53 -4.61 3.71
CA ASP A 178 20.23 -3.58 4.52
C ASP A 178 19.62 -2.18 4.39
N ASN A 179 18.85 -1.94 3.34
CA ASN A 179 18.10 -0.72 3.07
C ASN A 179 16.61 -0.83 3.43
N ALA A 180 16.20 -1.82 4.23
CA ALA A 180 14.83 -1.89 4.71
C ALA A 180 14.44 -0.60 5.44
N THR A 181 13.23 -0.10 5.16
CA THR A 181 12.76 1.20 5.66
C THR A 181 12.55 1.20 7.17
N ASP A 182 12.04 0.08 7.72
CA ASP A 182 11.89 -0.11 9.15
C ASP A 182 12.84 -1.22 9.63
N ARG A 183 13.84 -0.83 10.41
CA ARG A 183 14.89 -1.71 10.96
C ARG A 183 14.92 -1.71 12.49
N LYS A 184 13.93 -1.08 13.11
CA LYS A 184 13.82 -0.95 14.57
C LYS A 184 12.97 -2.05 15.19
#